data_f4b3160d5e92ec3feaa72fd620ab73ca
#
_entry.id   f4b3160d5e92ec3feaa72fd620ab73ca
#
_cell.length_a   1.000
_cell.length_b   1.000
_cell.length_c   1.000
_cell.angle_alpha   90.00
_cell.angle_beta   90.00
_cell.angle_gamma   90.00
#
_symmetry.space_group_name_H-M   'P 1'
#
loop_
_entity.id
_entity.type
_entity.pdbx_description
1 polymer ?
#
loop_
_entity_poly.entity_id
_entity_poly.type
_entity_poly.pdbx_seq_one_letter_code
_entity_poly.pdbx_strand_id
1 'polypeptide(L)'
;LGDVYKRQSLDMQFWLDGGWGVDVLYGQQTRLHRDIDIDFDANYTDQLLDLLQERGYQIETNWLPTRVELYSKELGYIDIHPFVLNADGTSKQADLDGGWYEFQPDYFGTAVFEGRSIPCISAKGQQVFHSGYDLREKDIHDLSIIKQCITTMSLTIR
;
A
#
# COMPACT_ATOMS: atom_id res chain seq x y z
N LEU A 1 11.98 -2.34 2.31
CA LEU A 1 11.65 -1.50 3.49
C LEU A 1 12.55 -0.26 3.62
N GLY A 2 13.85 -0.34 3.28
CA GLY A 2 14.77 0.80 3.31
C GLY A 2 14.33 1.97 2.44
N ASP A 3 13.76 1.72 1.27
CA ASP A 3 13.28 2.76 0.36
C ASP A 3 11.95 3.37 0.83
N VAL A 4 11.09 2.59 1.48
CA VAL A 4 9.87 3.11 2.14
C VAL A 4 10.25 4.11 3.23
N TYR A 5 11.28 3.82 4.02
CA TYR A 5 11.76 4.71 5.09
C TYR A 5 12.32 6.03 4.55
N LYS A 6 13.02 6.00 3.42
CA LYS A 6 13.57 7.21 2.79
C LYS A 6 12.50 8.14 2.20
N ARG A 7 11.32 7.64 1.89
CA ARG A 7 10.20 8.46 1.42
C ARG A 7 9.62 9.37 2.49
N GLN A 8 9.77 9.03 3.77
CA GLN A 8 9.44 9.94 4.87
C GLN A 8 10.30 11.20 4.85
N SER A 9 11.51 11.16 4.26
CA SER A 9 12.35 12.34 4.10
C SER A 9 11.77 13.40 3.15
N LEU A 10 10.77 13.04 2.33
CA LEU A 10 10.00 13.97 1.49
C LEU A 10 8.82 14.61 2.22
N ASP A 11 8.61 14.30 3.52
CA ASP A 11 7.42 14.71 4.28
C ASP A 11 6.10 14.26 3.63
N MET A 12 6.17 13.16 2.90
CA MET A 12 5.06 12.58 2.15
C MET A 12 4.30 11.58 3.00
N GLN A 13 2.97 11.71 3.05
CA GLN A 13 2.12 10.67 3.59
C GLN A 13 2.07 9.48 2.62
N PHE A 14 2.29 8.29 3.15
CA PHE A 14 2.21 7.03 2.40
C PHE A 14 1.77 5.88 3.30
N TRP A 15 1.26 4.84 2.66
CA TRP A 15 0.84 3.60 3.33
C TRP A 15 1.27 2.40 2.50
N LEU A 16 1.77 1.38 3.18
CA LEU A 16 2.05 0.10 2.55
C LEU A 16 0.73 -0.61 2.28
N ASP A 17 0.56 -1.08 1.05
CA ASP A 17 -0.63 -1.82 0.61
C ASP A 17 -0.24 -3.20 0.05
N GLY A 18 -1.16 -3.88 -0.62
CA GLY A 18 -0.93 -5.17 -1.23
C GLY A 18 -0.47 -6.25 -0.25
N GLY A 19 0.24 -7.24 -0.75
CA GLY A 19 0.69 -8.38 0.05
C GLY A 19 1.64 -8.02 1.18
N TRP A 20 2.57 -7.09 0.96
CA TRP A 20 3.44 -6.58 2.03
C TRP A 20 2.67 -5.80 3.09
N GLY A 21 1.63 -5.05 2.68
CA GLY A 21 0.75 -4.38 3.64
C GLY A 21 0.06 -5.37 4.57
N VAL A 22 -0.42 -6.49 4.04
CA VAL A 22 -1.02 -7.57 4.83
C VAL A 22 -0.01 -8.20 5.79
N ASP A 23 1.20 -8.51 5.32
CA ASP A 23 2.23 -9.12 6.16
C ASP A 23 2.73 -8.19 7.26
N VAL A 24 2.80 -6.90 6.99
CA VAL A 24 3.12 -5.88 8.01
C VAL A 24 2.05 -5.82 9.11
N LEU A 25 0.78 -5.88 8.74
CA LEU A 25 -0.33 -5.98 9.71
C LEU A 25 -0.22 -7.24 10.58
N TYR A 26 0.14 -8.35 9.98
CA TYR A 26 0.31 -9.63 10.67
C TYR A 26 1.54 -9.66 11.58
N GLY A 27 2.57 -8.89 11.24
CA GLY A 27 3.83 -8.76 11.99
C GLY A 27 4.96 -9.64 11.51
N GLN A 28 4.75 -10.43 10.46
CA GLN A 28 5.80 -11.23 9.82
C GLN A 28 5.44 -11.53 8.36
N GLN A 29 6.47 -11.81 7.55
CA GLN A 29 6.27 -12.26 6.18
C GLN A 29 5.63 -13.65 6.14
N THR A 30 4.50 -13.77 5.42
CA THR A 30 3.74 -15.03 5.31
C THR A 30 3.88 -15.69 3.94
N ARG A 31 4.33 -14.97 2.93
CA ARG A 31 4.59 -15.47 1.59
C ARG A 31 5.65 -14.63 0.87
N LEU A 32 6.09 -15.10 -0.30
CA LEU A 32 6.93 -14.30 -1.20
C LEU A 32 6.08 -13.24 -1.92
N HIS A 33 6.66 -12.08 -2.15
CA HIS A 33 6.04 -10.98 -2.85
C HIS A 33 6.86 -10.59 -4.08
N ARG A 34 6.17 -10.39 -5.22
CA ARG A 34 6.78 -9.88 -6.46
C ARG A 34 7.12 -8.40 -6.34
N ASP A 35 6.26 -7.64 -5.68
CA ASP A 35 6.25 -6.19 -5.68
C ASP A 35 5.94 -5.61 -4.30
N ILE A 36 6.22 -4.33 -4.17
CA ILE A 36 5.80 -3.49 -3.05
C ILE A 36 4.75 -2.53 -3.57
N ASP A 37 3.57 -2.52 -2.98
CA ASP A 37 2.49 -1.58 -3.28
C ASP A 37 2.49 -0.43 -2.28
N ILE A 38 2.45 0.80 -2.77
CA ILE A 38 2.45 2.00 -1.94
C ILE A 38 1.36 2.95 -2.40
N ASP A 39 0.45 3.26 -1.48
CA ASP A 39 -0.49 4.36 -1.61
C ASP A 39 0.16 5.62 -1.04
N PHE A 40 0.04 6.75 -1.71
CA PHE A 40 0.71 7.98 -1.29
C PHE A 40 -0.05 9.23 -1.72
N ASP A 41 0.28 10.37 -1.10
CA ASP A 41 -0.28 11.67 -1.45
C ASP A 41 0.07 12.05 -2.90
N ALA A 42 -0.97 12.16 -3.75
CA ALA A 42 -0.84 12.46 -5.18
C ALA A 42 -0.07 13.77 -5.47
N ASN A 43 -0.05 14.72 -4.53
CA ASN A 43 0.72 15.96 -4.67
C ASN A 43 2.23 15.71 -4.80
N TYR A 44 2.71 14.55 -4.38
CA TYR A 44 4.13 14.17 -4.43
C TYR A 44 4.49 13.24 -5.60
N THR A 45 3.61 13.07 -6.57
CA THR A 45 3.82 12.12 -7.68
C THR A 45 5.15 12.37 -8.42
N ASP A 46 5.40 13.61 -8.83
CA ASP A 46 6.62 13.94 -9.58
C ASP A 46 7.88 13.76 -8.73
N GLN A 47 7.86 14.22 -7.48
CA GLN A 47 8.98 14.07 -6.56
C GLN A 47 9.29 12.61 -6.24
N LEU A 48 8.25 11.78 -6.05
CA LEU A 48 8.44 10.35 -5.81
C LEU A 48 9.00 9.64 -7.03
N LEU A 49 8.50 9.94 -8.22
CA LEU A 49 9.04 9.37 -9.47
C LEU A 49 10.49 9.75 -9.67
N ASP A 50 10.85 11.01 -9.49
CA ASP A 50 12.23 11.49 -9.58
C ASP A 50 13.14 10.75 -8.59
N LEU A 51 12.71 10.63 -7.32
CA LEU A 51 13.46 9.91 -6.30
C LEU A 51 13.69 8.44 -6.66
N LEU A 52 12.65 7.76 -7.15
CA LEU A 52 12.75 6.35 -7.53
C LEU A 52 13.68 6.17 -8.74
N GLN A 53 13.61 7.05 -9.73
CA GLN A 53 14.51 7.02 -10.89
C GLN A 53 15.96 7.29 -10.49
N GLU A 54 16.23 8.20 -9.58
CA GLU A 54 17.57 8.43 -9.00
C GLU A 54 18.11 7.19 -8.27
N ARG A 55 17.22 6.31 -7.75
CA ARG A 55 17.58 5.05 -7.09
C ARG A 55 17.68 3.86 -8.04
N GLY A 56 17.62 4.08 -9.34
CA GLY A 56 17.79 3.05 -10.35
C GLY A 56 16.51 2.34 -10.79
N TYR A 57 15.34 2.83 -10.36
CA TYR A 57 14.08 2.32 -10.88
C TYR A 57 13.77 2.90 -12.26
N GLN A 58 13.20 2.09 -13.13
CA GLN A 58 12.69 2.50 -14.44
C GLN A 58 11.19 2.25 -14.51
N ILE A 59 10.46 3.14 -15.16
CA ILE A 59 9.03 2.99 -15.38
C ILE A 59 8.77 1.85 -16.36
N GLU A 60 8.04 0.84 -15.92
CA GLU A 60 7.56 -0.28 -16.75
C GLU A 60 6.16 -0.02 -17.29
N THR A 61 5.27 0.48 -16.43
CA THR A 61 3.88 0.79 -16.78
C THR A 61 3.50 2.13 -16.20
N ASN A 62 2.99 3.05 -17.02
CA ASN A 62 2.51 4.34 -16.57
C ASN A 62 1.02 4.48 -16.88
N TRP A 63 0.16 4.34 -15.88
CA TRP A 63 -1.28 4.52 -15.95
C TRP A 63 -1.74 5.65 -15.04
N LEU A 64 -0.97 6.74 -14.99
CA LEU A 64 -1.41 7.92 -14.23
C LEU A 64 -2.75 8.46 -14.75
N PRO A 65 -3.62 8.93 -13.87
CA PRO A 65 -3.45 9.12 -12.42
C PRO A 65 -3.73 7.90 -11.55
N THR A 66 -3.93 6.71 -12.11
CA THR A 66 -4.30 5.51 -11.35
C THR A 66 -3.10 4.87 -10.65
N ARG A 67 -2.04 4.54 -11.39
CA ARG A 67 -0.84 3.90 -10.83
C ARG A 67 0.36 3.99 -11.77
N VAL A 68 1.54 3.75 -11.21
CA VAL A 68 2.79 3.55 -11.96
C VAL A 68 3.52 2.35 -11.41
N GLU A 69 3.88 1.41 -12.27
CA GLU A 69 4.76 0.30 -11.92
C GLU A 69 6.19 0.63 -12.37
N LEU A 70 7.14 0.45 -11.47
CA LEU A 70 8.56 0.64 -11.73
C LEU A 70 9.34 -0.63 -11.37
N TYR A 71 10.47 -0.81 -12.01
CA TYR A 71 11.37 -1.94 -11.81
C TYR A 71 12.80 -1.49 -11.59
N SER A 72 13.48 -2.13 -10.64
CA SER A 72 14.92 -2.05 -10.44
C SER A 72 15.52 -3.45 -10.48
N LYS A 73 16.60 -3.62 -11.21
CA LYS A 73 17.31 -4.91 -11.27
C LYS A 73 17.77 -5.41 -9.89
N GLU A 74 18.12 -4.50 -8.99
CA GLU A 74 18.59 -4.82 -7.64
C GLU A 74 17.47 -5.01 -6.62
N LEU A 75 16.39 -4.21 -6.75
CA LEU A 75 15.36 -4.08 -5.71
C LEU A 75 13.99 -4.65 -6.12
N GLY A 76 13.82 -5.05 -7.39
CA GLY A 76 12.58 -5.62 -7.90
C GLY A 76 11.53 -4.59 -8.27
N TYR A 77 10.27 -4.97 -8.19
CA TYR A 77 9.13 -4.13 -8.59
C TYR A 77 8.57 -3.31 -7.44
N ILE A 78 8.15 -2.09 -7.78
CA ILE A 78 7.34 -1.22 -6.92
C ILE A 78 6.17 -0.69 -7.72
N ASP A 79 4.97 -0.75 -7.14
CA ASP A 79 3.74 -0.22 -7.70
C ASP A 79 3.26 0.93 -6.83
N ILE A 80 3.18 2.12 -7.38
CA ILE A 80 2.81 3.33 -6.64
C ILE A 80 1.43 3.82 -7.08
N HIS A 81 0.59 4.13 -6.09
CA HIS A 81 -0.80 4.51 -6.27
C HIS A 81 -1.06 5.92 -5.70
N PRO A 82 -1.21 6.94 -6.57
CA PRO A 82 -1.52 8.29 -6.10
C PRO A 82 -2.92 8.40 -5.53
N PHE A 83 -3.03 8.89 -4.29
CA PHE A 83 -4.30 9.17 -3.63
C PHE A 83 -4.49 10.68 -3.47
N VAL A 84 -5.68 11.18 -3.80
CA VAL A 84 -6.07 12.57 -3.50
C VAL A 84 -6.60 12.61 -2.08
N LEU A 85 -5.86 13.23 -1.17
CA LEU A 85 -6.22 13.34 0.24
C LEU A 85 -7.13 14.53 0.48
N ASN A 86 -8.22 14.33 1.21
CA ASN A 86 -9.16 15.39 1.59
C ASN A 86 -8.89 15.83 3.04
N ALA A 87 -9.26 17.07 3.35
CA ALA A 87 -9.06 17.66 4.69
C ALA A 87 -9.81 16.92 5.81
N ASP A 88 -10.90 16.23 5.48
CA ASP A 88 -11.70 15.44 6.44
C ASP A 88 -11.12 14.04 6.73
N GLY A 89 -9.98 13.70 6.13
CA GLY A 89 -9.33 12.40 6.26
C GLY A 89 -9.81 11.34 5.27
N THR A 90 -10.85 11.61 4.48
CA THR A 90 -11.20 10.76 3.34
C THR A 90 -10.20 10.93 2.22
N SER A 91 -10.15 9.99 1.30
CA SER A 91 -9.32 10.09 0.10
C SER A 91 -10.00 9.43 -1.09
N LYS A 92 -9.44 9.65 -2.26
CA LYS A 92 -9.91 9.01 -3.48
C LYS A 92 -8.74 8.64 -4.39
N GLN A 93 -8.91 7.54 -5.12
CA GLN A 93 -7.99 7.08 -6.14
C GLN A 93 -8.71 7.00 -7.48
N ALA A 94 -8.05 7.42 -8.55
CA ALA A 94 -8.59 7.28 -9.89
C ALA A 94 -8.65 5.79 -10.29
N ASP A 95 -9.74 5.36 -10.87
CA ASP A 95 -9.84 4.05 -11.53
C ASP A 95 -9.38 4.12 -13.01
N LEU A 96 -9.26 2.97 -13.64
CA LEU A 96 -8.82 2.87 -15.04
C LEU A 96 -9.90 3.31 -16.05
N ASP A 97 -11.15 3.38 -15.63
CA ASP A 97 -12.29 3.71 -16.47
C ASP A 97 -12.71 5.19 -16.39
N GLY A 98 -11.93 6.02 -15.70
CA GLY A 98 -12.15 7.45 -15.53
C GLY A 98 -13.04 7.83 -14.35
N GLY A 99 -13.39 6.87 -13.50
CA GLY A 99 -14.09 7.09 -12.23
C GLY A 99 -13.13 7.25 -11.04
N TRP A 100 -13.69 7.12 -9.85
CA TRP A 100 -12.95 7.27 -8.60
C TRP A 100 -13.42 6.23 -7.58
N TYR A 101 -12.45 5.62 -6.87
CA TYR A 101 -12.71 4.90 -5.64
C TYR A 101 -12.59 5.87 -4.46
N GLU A 102 -13.51 5.80 -3.50
CA GLU A 102 -13.48 6.59 -2.28
C GLU A 102 -13.06 5.73 -1.10
N PHE A 103 -12.22 6.28 -0.22
CA PHE A 103 -11.65 5.57 0.93
C PHE A 103 -11.93 6.33 2.22
N GLN A 104 -12.30 5.59 3.24
CA GLN A 104 -12.59 6.13 4.56
C GLN A 104 -11.31 6.33 5.38
N PRO A 105 -11.29 7.26 6.34
CA PRO A 105 -10.12 7.52 7.18
C PRO A 105 -9.62 6.28 7.93
N ASP A 106 -10.50 5.39 8.36
CA ASP A 106 -10.16 4.17 9.11
C ASP A 106 -9.62 3.02 8.25
N TYR A 107 -9.49 3.23 6.93
CA TYR A 107 -8.77 2.31 6.05
C TYR A 107 -7.26 2.48 6.13
N PHE A 108 -6.79 3.56 6.73
CA PHE A 108 -5.38 3.91 6.88
C PHE A 108 -4.95 3.78 8.33
N GLY A 109 -3.76 3.27 8.55
CA GLY A 109 -3.26 3.05 9.90
C GLY A 109 -1.76 2.83 9.95
N THR A 110 -1.32 2.21 11.03
CA THR A 110 0.07 1.81 11.24
C THR A 110 0.13 0.43 11.88
N ALA A 111 1.22 -0.29 11.65
CA ALA A 111 1.51 -1.53 12.35
C ALA A 111 2.99 -1.56 12.73
N VAL A 112 3.33 -2.39 13.71
CA VAL A 112 4.72 -2.62 14.11
C VAL A 112 5.25 -3.84 13.37
N PHE A 113 6.34 -3.65 12.62
CA PHE A 113 7.03 -4.70 11.90
C PHE A 113 8.54 -4.58 12.15
N GLU A 114 9.16 -5.65 12.64
CA GLU A 114 10.58 -5.66 13.00
C GLU A 114 10.99 -4.47 13.91
N GLY A 115 10.15 -4.17 14.89
CA GLY A 115 10.39 -3.11 15.88
C GLY A 115 10.17 -1.68 15.35
N ARG A 116 9.63 -1.51 14.15
CA ARG A 116 9.37 -0.20 13.54
C ARG A 116 7.87 0.00 13.32
N SER A 117 7.40 1.22 13.55
CA SER A 117 6.04 1.64 13.17
C SER A 117 6.00 1.95 11.68
N ILE A 118 5.19 1.21 10.93
CA ILE A 118 5.08 1.34 9.48
C ILE A 118 3.65 1.75 9.13
N PRO A 119 3.44 2.87 8.40
CA PRO A 119 2.14 3.22 7.86
C PRO A 119 1.69 2.14 6.87
N CYS A 120 0.48 1.66 7.02
CA CYS A 120 -0.09 0.63 6.15
C CYS A 120 -1.61 0.75 6.07
N ILE A 121 -2.19 0.11 5.07
CA ILE A 121 -3.64 -0.03 4.98
C ILE A 121 -4.10 -0.91 6.15
N SER A 122 -5.14 -0.47 6.86
CA SER A 122 -5.70 -1.20 8.00
C SER A 122 -6.30 -2.54 7.58
N ALA A 123 -6.52 -3.44 8.53
CA ALA A 123 -7.21 -4.71 8.26
C ALA A 123 -8.59 -4.50 7.63
N LYS A 124 -9.33 -3.48 8.07
CA LYS A 124 -10.62 -3.09 7.50
C LYS A 124 -10.46 -2.64 6.04
N GLY A 125 -9.48 -1.79 5.75
CA GLY A 125 -9.17 -1.33 4.39
C GLY A 125 -8.76 -2.48 3.49
N GLN A 126 -7.88 -3.35 3.95
CA GLN A 126 -7.44 -4.53 3.19
C GLN A 126 -8.61 -5.47 2.86
N GLN A 127 -9.54 -5.66 3.79
CA GLN A 127 -10.74 -6.46 3.54
C GLN A 127 -11.61 -5.86 2.42
N VAL A 128 -11.76 -4.55 2.39
CA VAL A 128 -12.48 -3.85 1.33
C VAL A 128 -11.74 -3.94 0.01
N PHE A 129 -10.44 -3.73 0.00
CA PHE A 129 -9.59 -3.73 -1.21
C PHE A 129 -9.48 -5.12 -1.85
N HIS A 130 -9.64 -6.18 -1.07
CA HIS A 130 -9.68 -7.57 -1.55
C HIS A 130 -11.10 -8.05 -1.87
N SER A 131 -12.05 -7.17 -2.08
CA SER A 131 -13.43 -7.50 -2.47
C SER A 131 -13.75 -7.00 -3.88
N GLY A 132 -14.75 -7.60 -4.50
CA GLY A 132 -15.32 -7.09 -5.75
C GLY A 132 -14.63 -7.54 -7.04
N TYR A 133 -13.71 -8.51 -6.98
CA TYR A 133 -13.05 -9.12 -8.15
C TYR A 133 -12.82 -10.63 -7.94
N ASP A 134 -12.49 -11.34 -9.02
CA ASP A 134 -12.15 -12.77 -8.96
C ASP A 134 -10.84 -12.97 -8.20
N LEU A 135 -10.91 -13.74 -7.10
CA LEU A 135 -9.78 -13.94 -6.22
C LEU A 135 -8.76 -14.91 -6.82
N ARG A 136 -7.49 -14.48 -6.87
CA ARG A 136 -6.35 -15.34 -7.17
C ARG A 136 -5.90 -16.09 -5.90
N GLU A 137 -5.05 -17.10 -6.05
CA GLU A 137 -4.53 -17.86 -4.91
C GLU A 137 -3.87 -16.96 -3.84
N LYS A 138 -3.09 -15.98 -4.26
CA LYS A 138 -2.47 -15.00 -3.36
C LYS A 138 -3.50 -14.15 -2.62
N ASP A 139 -4.61 -13.80 -3.26
CA ASP A 139 -5.66 -13.01 -2.63
C ASP A 139 -6.40 -13.82 -1.56
N ILE A 140 -6.62 -15.10 -1.81
CA ILE A 140 -7.21 -16.03 -0.83
C ILE A 140 -6.30 -16.19 0.39
N HIS A 141 -4.98 -16.33 0.17
CA HIS A 141 -3.98 -16.37 1.23
C HIS A 141 -4.03 -15.07 2.06
N ASP A 142 -3.95 -13.92 1.41
CA ASP A 142 -3.95 -12.62 2.08
C ASP A 142 -5.23 -12.39 2.88
N LEU A 143 -6.40 -12.76 2.34
CA LEU A 143 -7.67 -12.70 3.08
C LEU A 143 -7.67 -13.57 4.32
N SER A 144 -7.03 -14.75 4.29
CA SER A 144 -6.91 -15.60 5.47
C SER A 144 -6.09 -14.94 6.58
N ILE A 145 -5.01 -14.25 6.21
CA ILE A 145 -4.17 -13.50 7.14
C ILE A 145 -4.91 -12.26 7.69
N ILE A 146 -5.62 -11.52 6.85
CA ILE A 146 -6.46 -10.38 7.28
C ILE A 146 -7.48 -10.82 8.32
N LYS A 147 -8.16 -11.95 8.12
CA LYS A 147 -9.10 -12.50 9.09
C LYS A 147 -8.43 -12.80 10.44
N GLN A 148 -7.23 -13.35 10.44
CA GLN A 148 -6.47 -13.59 11.67
C GLN A 148 -6.14 -12.26 12.39
N CYS A 149 -5.73 -11.22 11.65
CA CYS A 149 -5.48 -9.89 12.21
C CYS A 149 -6.73 -9.32 12.91
N ILE A 150 -7.89 -9.39 12.26
CA ILE A 150 -9.17 -8.90 12.81
C ILE A 150 -9.55 -9.67 14.08
N THR A 151 -9.41 -10.98 14.07
CA THR A 151 -9.72 -11.84 15.25
C THR A 151 -8.82 -11.50 16.43
N THR A 152 -7.52 -11.34 16.21
CA THR A 152 -6.55 -10.98 17.24
C THR A 152 -6.88 -9.60 17.86
N MET A 153 -7.19 -8.60 17.05
CA MET A 153 -7.59 -7.27 17.51
C MET A 153 -8.86 -7.34 18.40
N SER A 154 -9.85 -8.14 18.01
CA SER A 154 -11.09 -8.32 18.79
C SER A 154 -10.86 -8.98 20.15
N LEU A 155 -9.84 -9.83 20.29
CA LEU A 155 -9.47 -10.46 21.56
C LEU A 155 -8.70 -9.51 22.49
N THR A 156 -7.98 -8.53 21.94
CA THR A 156 -7.18 -7.58 22.73
C THR A 156 -8.04 -6.46 23.35
N ILE A 157 -9.25 -6.21 22.82
CA ILE A 157 -10.18 -5.18 23.30
C ILE A 157 -11.08 -5.70 24.47
N ARG A 158 -10.99 -6.98 24.81
CA ARG A 158 -11.71 -7.58 25.95
C ARG A 158 -10.80 -7.69 27.16
#